data_fa832ad73ffc7e3bd79985e7e26b55eb
#
_entry.id   fa832ad73ffc7e3bd79985e7e26b55eb
#
_cell.length_a   1.000
_cell.length_b   1.000
_cell.length_c   1.000
_cell.angle_alpha   90.00
_cell.angle_beta   90.00
_cell.angle_gamma   90.00
#
_symmetry.space_group_name_H-M   'P 1'
#
loop_
_entity.id
_entity.type
_entity.pdbx_description
1 polymer ?
#
loop_
_entity_poly.entity_id
_entity_poly.type
_entity_poly.pdbx_seq_one_letter_code
_entity_poly.pdbx_strand_id
1 'polypeptide(L)'
;MAQKGASLIDRLKMPRSGAFALGDTSRWQAGIARRGDLLIVALLVTIIGLMVLPIPPLLLDLFIAISIASSVALLMMSVYVPSPVALTAFPNMLLFTTLLRLSLSIASTKQILLHAHAGHIIETFGRLVVGGSALVGGVVFVVIAVVQFIVIAKGSERVAEVGA
;
A
#
# COMPACT_ATOMS: atom_id res chain seq x y z
N MET A 1 -55.84 44.18 15.43
CA MET A 1 -55.09 43.42 16.45
C MET A 1 -54.14 42.38 15.90
N ALA A 2 -53.69 42.44 14.64
CA ALA A 2 -52.85 41.45 13.98
C ALA A 2 -51.40 41.82 13.72
N GLN A 3 -50.93 42.97 14.20
CA GLN A 3 -49.59 43.50 13.87
C GLN A 3 -48.54 43.38 14.98
N LYS A 4 -48.91 42.81 16.14
CA LYS A 4 -47.99 42.63 17.27
C LYS A 4 -47.29 41.25 17.36
N GLY A 5 -47.69 40.30 16.55
CA GLY A 5 -47.12 38.96 16.58
C GLY A 5 -45.85 38.74 15.71
N ALA A 6 -45.66 39.62 14.72
CA ALA A 6 -44.53 39.46 13.78
C ALA A 6 -43.17 39.91 14.35
N SER A 7 -43.18 40.79 15.36
CA SER A 7 -41.95 41.34 15.93
C SER A 7 -41.26 40.40 16.97
N LEU A 8 -42.01 39.44 17.51
CA LEU A 8 -41.48 38.48 18.49
C LEU A 8 -40.76 37.28 17.80
N ILE A 9 -41.22 36.93 16.62
CA ILE A 9 -40.60 35.82 15.85
C ILE A 9 -39.24 36.25 15.26
N ASP A 10 -39.11 37.55 14.95
CA ASP A 10 -37.85 38.12 14.42
C ASP A 10 -36.76 38.29 15.51
N ARG A 11 -37.16 38.35 16.77
CA ARG A 11 -36.21 38.41 17.92
C ARG A 11 -35.73 37.05 18.38
N LEU A 12 -36.38 35.95 17.95
CA LEU A 12 -35.94 34.57 18.22
C LEU A 12 -35.03 33.99 17.14
N LYS A 13 -34.67 34.80 16.14
CA LYS A 13 -33.63 34.45 15.20
C LYS A 13 -32.29 34.54 15.92
N MET A 14 -32.01 33.52 16.72
CA MET A 14 -30.68 33.29 17.26
C MET A 14 -29.66 33.40 16.14
N PRO A 15 -28.58 34.13 16.33
CA PRO A 15 -27.50 34.14 15.36
C PRO A 15 -27.01 32.68 15.20
N ARG A 16 -27.12 32.18 14.02
CA ARG A 16 -26.49 30.91 13.61
C ARG A 16 -24.97 31.07 13.76
N SER A 17 -24.51 31.10 15.00
CA SER A 17 -23.07 31.02 15.34
C SER A 17 -22.48 29.62 15.13
N GLY A 18 -23.17 28.79 14.35
CA GLY A 18 -22.65 27.47 13.94
C GLY A 18 -21.87 27.45 12.62
N ALA A 19 -21.87 28.57 11.88
CA ALA A 19 -21.20 28.62 10.58
C ALA A 19 -19.69 28.93 10.66
N PHE A 20 -19.18 29.31 11.82
CA PHE A 20 -17.77 29.67 11.97
C PHE A 20 -16.87 28.47 12.33
N ALA A 21 -17.46 27.37 12.82
CA ALA A 21 -16.68 26.18 13.22
C ALA A 21 -16.48 25.15 12.11
N LEU A 22 -17.27 25.24 11.01
CA LEU A 22 -17.17 24.25 9.92
C LEU A 22 -16.19 24.66 8.80
N GLY A 23 -15.73 25.91 8.82
CA GLY A 23 -14.79 26.41 7.82
C GLY A 23 -13.35 25.95 8.04
N ASP A 24 -12.99 25.67 9.29
CA ASP A 24 -11.60 25.33 9.62
C ASP A 24 -11.30 23.83 9.46
N THR A 25 -12.26 22.97 9.76
CA THR A 25 -12.08 21.52 9.59
C THR A 25 -11.96 21.10 8.14
N SER A 26 -12.64 21.78 7.23
CA SER A 26 -12.54 21.48 5.79
C SER A 26 -11.17 21.85 5.21
N ARG A 27 -10.55 22.91 5.70
CA ARG A 27 -9.19 23.32 5.29
C ARG A 27 -8.13 22.34 5.81
N TRP A 28 -8.28 21.88 7.03
CA TRP A 28 -7.39 20.87 7.61
C TRP A 28 -7.55 19.51 6.91
N GLN A 29 -8.77 19.10 6.64
CA GLN A 29 -9.06 17.88 5.89
C GLN A 29 -8.55 17.96 4.45
N ALA A 30 -8.72 19.09 3.78
CA ALA A 30 -8.17 19.30 2.44
C ALA A 30 -6.63 19.31 2.44
N GLY A 31 -6.00 19.87 3.47
CA GLY A 31 -4.55 19.84 3.63
C GLY A 31 -4.00 18.43 3.88
N ILE A 32 -4.69 17.63 4.69
CA ILE A 32 -4.31 16.24 4.98
C ILE A 32 -4.55 15.35 3.76
N ALA A 33 -5.67 15.51 3.07
CA ALA A 33 -5.97 14.79 1.83
C ALA A 33 -4.95 15.11 0.74
N ARG A 34 -4.57 16.37 0.59
CA ARG A 34 -3.56 16.80 -0.38
C ARG A 34 -2.17 16.25 -0.07
N ARG A 35 -1.82 16.12 1.22
CA ARG A 35 -0.57 15.48 1.63
C ARG A 35 -0.60 13.97 1.41
N GLY A 36 -1.74 13.33 1.61
CA GLY A 36 -1.94 11.92 1.29
C GLY A 36 -1.76 11.65 -0.20
N ASP A 37 -2.34 12.48 -1.05
CA ASP A 37 -2.19 12.38 -2.51
C ASP A 37 -0.74 12.55 -2.95
N LEU A 38 0.00 13.50 -2.36
CA LEU A 38 1.41 13.70 -2.64
C LEU A 38 2.27 12.50 -2.22
N LEU A 39 1.95 11.85 -1.10
CA LEU A 39 2.62 10.63 -0.66
C LEU A 39 2.40 9.49 -1.63
N ILE A 40 1.17 9.33 -2.13
CA ILE A 40 0.82 8.30 -3.11
C ILE A 40 1.58 8.54 -4.42
N VAL A 41 1.60 9.78 -4.91
CA VAL A 41 2.33 10.15 -6.13
C VAL A 41 3.84 9.94 -5.94
N ALA A 42 4.40 10.35 -4.80
CA ALA A 42 5.81 10.13 -4.48
C ALA A 42 6.16 8.64 -4.44
N LEU A 43 5.29 7.81 -3.85
CA LEU A 43 5.45 6.37 -3.82
C LEU A 43 5.41 5.77 -5.23
N LEU A 44 4.46 6.16 -6.07
CA LEU A 44 4.36 5.71 -7.45
C LEU A 44 5.60 6.09 -8.27
N VAL A 45 6.05 7.33 -8.15
CA VAL A 45 7.28 7.80 -8.84
C VAL A 45 8.49 7.02 -8.36
N THR A 46 8.59 6.72 -7.07
CA THR A 46 9.65 5.88 -6.51
C THR A 46 9.62 4.47 -7.09
N ILE A 47 8.45 3.85 -7.15
CA ILE A 47 8.25 2.50 -7.72
C ILE A 47 8.68 2.46 -9.19
N ILE A 48 8.26 3.44 -9.98
CA ILE A 48 8.65 3.55 -11.40
C ILE A 48 10.15 3.82 -11.53
N GLY A 49 10.70 4.68 -10.69
CA GLY A 49 12.14 4.97 -10.64
C GLY A 49 12.96 3.71 -10.32
N LEU A 50 12.52 2.87 -9.43
CA LEU A 50 13.14 1.58 -9.12
C LEU A 50 13.23 0.65 -10.33
N MET A 51 12.21 0.70 -11.20
CA MET A 51 12.20 -0.11 -12.42
C MET A 51 13.22 0.39 -13.47
N VAL A 52 13.41 1.69 -13.57
CA VAL A 52 14.16 2.33 -14.65
C VAL A 52 15.63 2.56 -14.27
N LEU A 53 15.88 3.02 -13.04
CA LEU A 53 17.21 3.40 -12.60
C LEU A 53 18.03 2.20 -12.11
N PRO A 54 19.34 2.17 -12.38
CA PRO A 54 20.24 1.21 -11.74
C PRO A 54 20.34 1.51 -10.25
N ILE A 55 20.01 0.53 -9.41
CA ILE A 55 19.98 0.68 -7.98
C ILE A 55 21.18 -0.06 -7.38
N PRO A 56 21.93 0.55 -6.42
CA PRO A 56 22.99 -0.16 -5.73
C PRO A 56 22.41 -1.33 -4.91
N PRO A 57 23.16 -2.44 -4.76
CA PRO A 57 22.68 -3.64 -4.05
C PRO A 57 22.22 -3.36 -2.62
N LEU A 58 22.84 -2.40 -1.94
CA LEU A 58 22.49 -2.01 -0.57
C LEU A 58 21.07 -1.42 -0.48
N LEU A 59 20.71 -0.56 -1.43
CA LEU A 59 19.34 -0.01 -1.50
C LEU A 59 18.32 -1.08 -1.84
N LEU A 60 18.68 -2.01 -2.69
CA LEU A 60 17.83 -3.14 -3.05
C LEU A 60 17.53 -4.01 -1.82
N ASP A 61 18.54 -4.33 -1.03
CA ASP A 61 18.40 -5.07 0.23
C ASP A 61 17.46 -4.33 1.20
N LEU A 62 17.62 -3.02 1.34
CA LEU A 62 16.77 -2.21 2.19
C LEU A 62 15.30 -2.25 1.74
N PHE A 63 15.04 -2.08 0.45
CA PHE A 63 13.69 -2.14 -0.10
C PHE A 63 13.06 -3.53 0.01
N ILE A 64 13.83 -4.58 -0.17
CA ILE A 64 13.38 -5.96 0.03
C ILE A 64 13.00 -6.18 1.50
N ALA A 65 13.80 -5.72 2.44
CA ALA A 65 13.50 -5.81 3.86
C ALA A 65 12.22 -5.05 4.21
N ILE A 66 12.03 -3.85 3.69
CA ILE A 66 10.80 -3.05 3.84
C ILE A 66 9.60 -3.78 3.24
N SER A 67 9.75 -4.37 2.06
CA SER A 67 8.69 -5.12 1.40
C SER A 67 8.25 -6.34 2.20
N ILE A 68 9.19 -7.09 2.76
CA ILE A 68 8.91 -8.23 3.63
C ILE A 68 8.21 -7.77 4.91
N ALA A 69 8.72 -6.73 5.56
CA ALA A 69 8.14 -6.16 6.76
C ALA A 69 6.70 -5.66 6.51
N SER A 70 6.47 -4.98 5.38
CA SER A 70 5.15 -4.52 4.97
C SER A 70 4.17 -5.67 4.74
N SER A 71 4.64 -6.76 4.13
CA SER A 71 3.83 -7.96 3.90
C SER A 71 3.41 -8.62 5.21
N VAL A 72 4.34 -8.74 6.16
CA VAL A 72 4.04 -9.28 7.49
C VAL A 72 3.10 -8.37 8.26
N ALA A 73 3.32 -7.05 8.19
CA ALA A 73 2.45 -6.06 8.83
C ALA A 73 1.02 -6.13 8.28
N LEU A 74 0.86 -6.24 6.95
CA LEU A 74 -0.45 -6.39 6.33
C LEU A 74 -1.13 -7.71 6.71
N LEU A 75 -0.37 -8.78 6.81
CA LEU A 75 -0.88 -10.06 7.27
C LEU A 75 -1.40 -9.97 8.71
N MET A 76 -0.62 -9.36 9.60
CA MET A 76 -1.02 -9.14 10.99
C MET A 76 -2.24 -8.23 11.08
N MET A 77 -2.27 -7.16 10.31
CA MET A 77 -3.41 -6.26 10.24
C MET A 77 -4.67 -6.99 9.76
N SER A 78 -4.55 -7.87 8.78
CA SER A 78 -5.67 -8.68 8.27
C SER A 78 -6.27 -9.59 9.33
N VAL A 79 -5.44 -10.13 10.21
CA VAL A 79 -5.89 -11.04 11.29
C VAL A 79 -6.49 -10.27 12.47
N TYR A 80 -5.92 -9.12 12.83
CA TYR A 80 -6.27 -8.40 14.06
C TYR A 80 -7.31 -7.29 13.88
N VAL A 81 -7.63 -6.86 12.66
CA VAL A 81 -8.59 -5.79 12.43
C VAL A 81 -10.03 -6.30 12.61
N PRO A 82 -10.76 -5.86 13.67
CA PRO A 82 -12.13 -6.31 13.94
C PRO A 82 -13.18 -5.49 13.18
N SER A 83 -12.83 -4.39 12.51
CA SER A 83 -13.76 -3.43 11.94
C SER A 83 -13.83 -3.51 10.43
N PRO A 84 -15.02 -3.64 9.82
CA PRO A 84 -15.18 -3.62 8.37
C PRO A 84 -14.83 -2.26 7.75
N VAL A 85 -14.83 -1.17 8.52
CA VAL A 85 -14.49 0.18 8.03
C VAL A 85 -12.98 0.31 7.76
N ALA A 86 -12.13 -0.34 8.54
CA ALA A 86 -10.69 -0.37 8.29
C ALA A 86 -10.33 -1.20 7.06
N LEU A 87 -11.19 -2.12 6.63
CA LEU A 87 -11.01 -2.95 5.43
C LEU A 87 -11.20 -2.17 4.12
N THR A 88 -11.78 -0.97 4.14
CA THR A 88 -11.97 -0.17 2.92
C THR A 88 -10.67 0.34 2.32
N ALA A 89 -9.66 0.63 3.15
CA ALA A 89 -8.33 1.03 2.73
C ALA A 89 -7.40 -0.15 2.38
N PHE A 90 -7.74 -1.35 2.81
CA PHE A 90 -6.94 -2.55 2.66
C PHE A 90 -6.64 -2.93 1.20
N PRO A 91 -7.61 -2.89 0.25
CA PRO A 91 -7.33 -3.15 -1.16
C PRO A 91 -6.30 -2.22 -1.78
N ASN A 92 -6.31 -0.94 -1.41
CA ASN A 92 -5.34 0.04 -1.88
C ASN A 92 -3.94 -0.25 -1.34
N MET A 93 -3.82 -0.59 -0.07
CA MET A 93 -2.54 -0.99 0.54
C MET A 93 -1.99 -2.26 -0.10
N LEU A 94 -2.82 -3.25 -0.38
CA LEU A 94 -2.43 -4.46 -1.10
C LEU A 94 -1.92 -4.14 -2.51
N LEU A 95 -2.60 -3.25 -3.22
CA LEU A 95 -2.19 -2.82 -4.55
C LEU A 95 -0.80 -2.19 -4.54
N PHE A 96 -0.55 -1.24 -3.63
CA PHE A 96 0.76 -0.59 -3.50
C PHE A 96 1.86 -1.56 -3.11
N THR A 97 1.60 -2.45 -2.16
CA THR A 97 2.56 -3.48 -1.74
C THR A 97 2.89 -4.44 -2.88
N THR A 98 1.89 -4.83 -3.67
CA THR A 98 2.06 -5.69 -4.84
C THR A 98 2.87 -5.00 -5.93
N LEU A 99 2.59 -3.72 -6.21
CA LEU A 99 3.37 -2.92 -7.18
C LEU A 99 4.82 -2.75 -6.72
N LEU A 100 5.04 -2.46 -5.46
CA LEU A 100 6.38 -2.36 -4.89
C LEU A 100 7.15 -3.69 -5.04
N ARG A 101 6.51 -4.81 -4.72
CA ARG A 101 7.09 -6.14 -4.88
C ARG A 101 7.42 -6.46 -6.33
N LEU A 102 6.52 -6.13 -7.25
CA LEU A 102 6.75 -6.31 -8.68
C LEU A 102 7.94 -5.48 -9.17
N SER A 103 8.01 -4.22 -8.77
CA SER A 103 9.14 -3.34 -9.11
C SER A 103 10.47 -3.85 -8.55
N LEU A 104 10.47 -4.34 -7.32
CA LEU A 104 11.65 -4.94 -6.71
C LEU A 104 12.07 -6.23 -7.43
N SER A 105 11.12 -7.05 -7.85
CA SER A 105 11.40 -8.26 -8.64
C SER A 105 12.06 -7.91 -9.96
N ILE A 106 11.57 -6.91 -10.67
CA ILE A 106 12.16 -6.43 -11.92
C ILE A 106 13.55 -5.84 -11.67
N ALA A 107 13.70 -5.01 -10.66
CA ALA A 107 14.98 -4.41 -10.29
C ALA A 107 16.02 -5.47 -9.89
N SER A 108 15.63 -6.46 -9.11
CA SER A 108 16.47 -7.59 -8.72
C SER A 108 16.91 -8.42 -9.91
N THR A 109 15.98 -8.73 -10.81
CA THR A 109 16.26 -9.48 -12.03
C THR A 109 17.23 -8.73 -12.92
N LYS A 110 17.03 -7.44 -13.10
CA LYS A 110 17.93 -6.56 -13.84
C LYS A 110 19.33 -6.54 -13.23
N GLN A 111 19.42 -6.43 -11.91
CA GLN A 111 20.69 -6.43 -11.20
C GLN A 111 21.44 -7.76 -11.33
N ILE A 112 20.74 -8.89 -11.22
CA ILE A 112 21.31 -10.22 -11.41
C ILE A 112 21.86 -10.39 -12.84
N LEU A 113 21.09 -9.95 -13.83
CA LEU A 113 21.51 -10.06 -15.24
C LEU A 113 22.71 -9.17 -15.58
N LEU A 114 22.80 -7.98 -14.97
CA LEU A 114 23.89 -7.02 -15.26
C LEU A 114 25.16 -7.31 -14.46
N HIS A 115 25.04 -7.68 -13.19
CA HIS A 115 26.16 -7.77 -12.26
C HIS A 115 26.35 -9.14 -11.63
N ALA A 116 25.49 -10.14 -11.95
CA ALA A 116 25.46 -11.47 -11.36
C ALA A 116 25.32 -11.47 -9.82
N HIS A 117 24.89 -10.37 -9.22
CA HIS A 117 24.74 -10.19 -7.77
C HIS A 117 23.59 -9.22 -7.51
N ALA A 118 22.61 -9.63 -6.71
CA ALA A 118 21.41 -8.85 -6.44
C ALA A 118 21.32 -8.36 -4.98
N GLY A 119 22.39 -8.46 -4.23
CA GLY A 119 22.44 -8.08 -2.80
C GLY A 119 22.50 -9.28 -1.86
N HIS A 120 22.77 -8.98 -0.59
CA HIS A 120 23.01 -10.01 0.42
C HIS A 120 21.75 -10.80 0.80
N ILE A 121 20.59 -10.17 0.85
CA ILE A 121 19.34 -10.85 1.23
C ILE A 121 18.98 -11.94 0.23
N ILE A 122 18.97 -11.62 -1.06
CA ILE A 122 18.64 -12.58 -2.13
C ILE A 122 19.67 -13.70 -2.18
N GLU A 123 20.94 -13.39 -2.05
CA GLU A 123 22.00 -14.39 -2.05
C GLU A 123 21.90 -15.34 -0.85
N THR A 124 21.66 -14.80 0.35
CA THR A 124 21.53 -15.59 1.58
C THR A 124 20.33 -16.50 1.54
N PHE A 125 19.16 -15.99 1.13
CA PHE A 125 17.97 -16.82 0.98
C PHE A 125 18.12 -17.84 -0.14
N GLY A 126 18.75 -17.47 -1.24
CA GLY A 126 19.00 -18.37 -2.35
C GLY A 126 19.89 -19.56 -1.91
N ARG A 127 20.95 -19.30 -1.18
CA ARG A 127 21.82 -20.35 -0.63
C ARG A 127 21.10 -21.25 0.36
N LEU A 128 20.27 -20.66 1.21
CA LEU A 128 19.50 -21.40 2.21
C LEU A 128 18.49 -22.35 1.57
N VAL A 129 17.76 -21.89 0.57
CA VAL A 129 16.66 -22.62 -0.06
C VAL A 129 17.18 -23.62 -1.10
N VAL A 130 18.17 -23.23 -1.88
CA VAL A 130 18.66 -23.99 -3.04
C VAL A 130 19.82 -24.93 -2.68
N GLY A 131 20.57 -24.61 -1.64
CA GLY A 131 21.70 -25.41 -1.19
C GLY A 131 22.81 -25.59 -2.23
N GLY A 132 22.91 -24.68 -3.22
CA GLY A 132 23.90 -24.72 -4.30
C GLY A 132 23.57 -25.63 -5.47
N SER A 133 22.41 -26.30 -5.48
CA SER A 133 21.98 -27.16 -6.60
C SER A 133 20.94 -26.43 -7.48
N ALA A 134 21.27 -26.27 -8.77
CA ALA A 134 20.36 -25.67 -9.74
C ALA A 134 19.08 -26.51 -9.94
N LEU A 135 19.15 -27.83 -9.80
CA LEU A 135 17.99 -28.69 -9.88
C LEU A 135 17.00 -28.44 -8.78
N VAL A 136 17.46 -28.34 -7.54
CA VAL A 136 16.63 -27.96 -6.36
C VAL A 136 16.03 -26.60 -6.55
N GLY A 137 16.80 -25.62 -7.02
CA GLY A 137 16.32 -24.28 -7.33
C GLY A 137 15.20 -24.28 -8.36
N GLY A 138 15.31 -25.05 -9.43
CA GLY A 138 14.29 -25.19 -10.45
C GLY A 138 12.99 -25.79 -9.92
N VAL A 139 13.07 -26.83 -9.12
CA VAL A 139 11.91 -27.47 -8.49
C VAL A 139 11.21 -26.54 -7.52
N VAL A 140 11.96 -25.88 -6.65
CA VAL A 140 11.42 -24.89 -5.69
C VAL A 140 10.75 -23.74 -6.43
N PHE A 141 11.38 -23.23 -7.49
CA PHE A 141 10.80 -22.16 -8.31
C PHE A 141 9.45 -22.58 -8.91
N VAL A 142 9.36 -23.76 -9.50
CA VAL A 142 8.10 -24.25 -10.10
C VAL A 142 7.01 -24.39 -9.02
N VAL A 143 7.34 -24.97 -7.87
CA VAL A 143 6.39 -25.14 -6.76
C VAL A 143 5.89 -23.79 -6.26
N ILE A 144 6.79 -22.84 -6.01
CA ILE A 144 6.42 -21.49 -5.55
C ILE A 144 5.59 -20.77 -6.61
N ALA A 145 5.95 -20.86 -7.89
CA ALA A 145 5.22 -20.23 -8.96
C ALA A 145 3.78 -20.74 -9.07
N VAL A 146 3.58 -22.05 -8.98
CA VAL A 146 2.24 -22.68 -9.02
C VAL A 146 1.41 -22.27 -7.80
N VAL A 147 1.98 -22.34 -6.60
CA VAL A 147 1.30 -21.95 -5.37
C VAL A 147 0.95 -20.45 -5.39
N GLN A 148 1.87 -19.60 -5.82
CA GLN A 148 1.63 -18.16 -5.95
C GLN A 148 0.52 -17.85 -6.95
N PHE A 149 0.49 -18.54 -8.09
CA PHE A 149 -0.59 -18.37 -9.07
C PHE A 149 -1.95 -18.73 -8.47
N ILE A 150 -2.07 -19.86 -7.79
CA ILE A 150 -3.31 -20.28 -7.13
C ILE A 150 -3.73 -19.29 -6.05
N VAL A 151 -2.80 -18.85 -5.21
CA VAL A 151 -3.07 -17.90 -4.12
C VAL A 151 -3.51 -16.55 -4.67
N ILE A 152 -2.84 -16.04 -5.71
CA ILE A 152 -3.21 -14.76 -6.33
C ILE A 152 -4.58 -14.85 -7.01
N ALA A 153 -4.85 -15.92 -7.75
CA ALA A 153 -6.11 -16.10 -8.43
C ALA A 153 -7.30 -16.15 -7.45
N LYS A 154 -7.23 -16.98 -6.43
CA LYS A 154 -8.26 -17.08 -5.39
C LYS A 154 -8.31 -15.85 -4.49
N GLY A 155 -7.16 -15.29 -4.14
CA GLY A 155 -7.07 -14.07 -3.33
C GLY A 155 -7.67 -12.86 -4.04
N SER A 156 -7.46 -12.72 -5.34
CA SER A 156 -8.05 -11.64 -6.15
C SER A 156 -9.56 -11.69 -6.19
N GLU A 157 -10.13 -12.89 -6.35
CA GLU A 157 -11.59 -13.08 -6.28
C GLU A 157 -12.16 -12.66 -4.93
N ARG A 158 -11.52 -13.05 -3.84
CA ARG A 158 -11.93 -12.69 -2.47
C ARG A 158 -11.82 -11.20 -2.21
N VAL A 159 -10.74 -10.56 -2.65
CA VAL A 159 -10.55 -9.12 -2.53
C VAL A 159 -11.59 -8.35 -3.34
N ALA A 160 -11.93 -8.81 -4.54
CA ALA A 160 -12.98 -8.22 -5.37
C ALA A 160 -14.36 -8.31 -4.71
N GLU A 161 -14.70 -9.45 -4.09
CA GLU A 161 -15.95 -9.62 -3.34
C GLU A 161 -16.04 -8.66 -2.13
N VAL A 162 -14.94 -8.48 -1.40
CA VAL A 162 -14.88 -7.57 -0.25
C VAL A 162 -14.91 -6.10 -0.68
N GLY A 163 -14.29 -5.77 -1.82
CA GLY A 163 -14.25 -4.42 -2.37
C GLY A 163 -15.57 -3.97 -3.02
N ALA A 164 -16.42 -4.90 -3.33
CA ALA A 164 -17.78 -4.63 -3.81
C ALA A 164 -18.75 -4.57 -2.62
#